data_817ba8f49071c138eafe2e63bb439cdd
#
_entry.id   817ba8f49071c138eafe2e63bb439cdd
#
_cell.length_a   1.000
_cell.length_b   1.000
_cell.length_c   1.000
_cell.angle_alpha   90.00
_cell.angle_beta   90.00
_cell.angle_gamma   90.00
#
_symmetry.space_group_name_H-M   'P 1'
#
loop_
_entity.id
_entity.type
_entity.pdbx_description
1 polymer ?
#
loop_
_entity_poly.entity_id
_entity_poly.type
_entity_poly.pdbx_seq_one_letter_code
_entity_poly.pdbx_strand_id
1 'polypeptide(L)'
;MKNTITFVYPIKRSFVQTDLRILSELKTKVFEIHSPPLKGFQFFTNRAREIFLSIKFIFKSNYLICWFNDYHSFFPLLISNLFMKKTILIVGGYVAIVDKKSKHGLFYKKGLRAIIGKLNYMLAKEVWVVHKSLESGCQQAYYDNGIISGIRNLINKKKLNIKEVSTGYDSEFWKNTKSQKRNSVVTVAFFNSKRVLDIKGISLFNELAKRIPNYDFTIIGETGIKISDYLELSKNIIVKGIKTKEELRDIYSDHKYYFQGSRLEGLPNSLCEAMLCECIPIGSAYFGIPDAIGDAGLIFNHSNSIQTVVDFILGLKNNKLSLKARQRIISNFNIKSRKQHFNDILIK
;
A
#
# COMPACT_ATOMS: atom_id res chain seq x y z
N MET A 1 23.56 4.12 24.32
CA MET A 1 22.45 5.11 24.45
C MET A 1 21.22 4.54 23.74
N LYS A 2 20.01 4.72 24.29
CA LYS A 2 18.79 4.30 23.61
C LYS A 2 18.59 5.14 22.35
N ASN A 3 18.48 4.54 21.17
CA ASN A 3 18.16 5.27 19.95
C ASN A 3 16.82 5.96 20.06
N THR A 4 16.76 7.19 19.57
CA THR A 4 15.56 8.04 19.58
C THR A 4 15.19 8.43 18.18
N ILE A 5 13.89 8.30 17.85
CA ILE A 5 13.35 8.56 16.51
C ILE A 5 12.22 9.58 16.61
N THR A 6 12.20 10.55 15.72
CA THR A 6 10.98 11.30 15.38
C THR A 6 10.30 10.59 14.22
N PHE A 7 9.03 10.21 14.40
CA PHE A 7 8.26 9.45 13.43
C PHE A 7 7.03 10.23 12.98
N VAL A 8 6.98 10.59 11.70
CA VAL A 8 5.96 11.49 11.12
C VAL A 8 5.06 10.73 10.16
N TYR A 9 3.76 10.89 10.29
CA TYR A 9 2.80 10.25 9.41
C TYR A 9 1.47 11.04 9.30
N PRO A 10 0.79 11.00 8.13
CA PRO A 10 -0.48 11.69 7.94
C PRO A 10 -1.68 10.88 8.41
N ILE A 11 -1.61 9.55 8.35
CA ILE A 11 -2.70 8.63 8.71
C ILE A 11 -2.10 7.39 9.34
N LYS A 12 -2.64 6.96 10.48
CA LYS A 12 -2.18 5.77 11.22
C LYS A 12 -2.76 4.47 10.63
N ARG A 13 -2.31 4.10 9.43
CA ARG A 13 -2.69 2.85 8.74
C ARG A 13 -1.99 1.64 9.34
N SER A 14 -2.42 0.42 8.95
CA SER A 14 -1.88 -0.86 9.45
C SER A 14 -0.36 -0.96 9.35
N PHE A 15 0.22 -0.56 8.23
CA PHE A 15 1.67 -0.57 8.00
C PHE A 15 2.43 0.45 8.88
N VAL A 16 1.84 1.63 9.18
CA VAL A 16 2.40 2.61 10.13
C VAL A 16 2.41 2.02 11.54
N GLN A 17 1.31 1.38 11.95
CA GLN A 17 1.21 0.69 13.24
C GLN A 17 2.22 -0.46 13.35
N THR A 18 2.43 -1.19 12.26
CA THR A 18 3.44 -2.26 12.20
C THR A 18 4.84 -1.72 12.42
N ASP A 19 5.20 -0.59 11.78
CA ASP A 19 6.50 0.04 11.97
C ASP A 19 6.70 0.54 13.39
N LEU A 20 5.68 1.18 13.97
CA LEU A 20 5.73 1.63 15.37
C LEU A 20 5.90 0.45 16.35
N ARG A 21 5.21 -0.68 16.09
CA ARG A 21 5.38 -1.91 16.86
C ARG A 21 6.82 -2.44 16.76
N ILE A 22 7.36 -2.53 15.54
CA ILE A 22 8.75 -2.97 15.31
C ILE A 22 9.73 -2.08 16.08
N LEU A 23 9.59 -0.77 16.01
CA LEU A 23 10.45 0.17 16.73
C LEU A 23 10.35 0.03 18.25
N SER A 24 9.16 -0.25 18.77
CA SER A 24 8.94 -0.57 20.19
C SER A 24 9.65 -1.85 20.60
N GLU A 25 9.53 -2.92 19.80
CA GLU A 25 10.23 -4.20 20.03
C GLU A 25 11.76 -4.06 20.00
N LEU A 26 12.29 -3.11 19.20
CA LEU A 26 13.71 -2.73 19.17
C LEU A 26 14.11 -1.78 20.34
N LYS A 27 13.22 -1.60 21.31
CA LYS A 27 13.43 -0.73 22.50
C LYS A 27 13.82 0.70 22.14
N THR A 28 13.35 1.21 21.00
CA THR A 28 13.61 2.57 20.52
C THR A 28 12.62 3.53 21.15
N LYS A 29 13.08 4.72 21.56
CA LYS A 29 12.18 5.79 21.99
C LYS A 29 11.65 6.52 20.76
N VAL A 30 10.32 6.53 20.58
CA VAL A 30 9.68 7.16 19.42
C VAL A 30 8.89 8.40 19.85
N PHE A 31 9.14 9.53 19.17
CA PHE A 31 8.34 10.75 19.24
C PHE A 31 7.43 10.79 18.00
N GLU A 32 6.14 10.59 18.18
CA GLU A 32 5.17 10.57 17.07
C GLU A 32 4.70 12.00 16.73
N ILE A 33 4.70 12.34 15.44
CA ILE A 33 4.04 13.52 14.88
C ILE A 33 2.96 13.05 13.92
N HIS A 34 1.72 13.03 14.38
CA HIS A 34 0.57 12.81 13.51
C HIS A 34 0.17 14.11 12.85
N SER A 35 0.22 14.17 11.53
CA SER A 35 -0.06 15.34 10.72
C SER A 35 -1.09 15.05 9.62
N PRO A 36 -2.40 15.06 9.97
CA PRO A 36 -3.47 14.71 9.04
C PRO A 36 -3.60 15.72 7.88
N PRO A 37 -4.13 15.29 6.73
CA PRO A 37 -4.36 16.17 5.58
C PRO A 37 -5.58 17.07 5.83
N LEU A 38 -5.37 18.23 6.42
CA LEU A 38 -6.38 19.25 6.71
C LEU A 38 -6.47 20.30 5.58
N LYS A 39 -7.57 21.08 5.56
CA LYS A 39 -7.83 22.12 4.57
C LYS A 39 -8.11 23.47 5.24
N GLY A 40 -8.07 24.56 4.45
CA GLY A 40 -8.39 25.91 4.93
C GLY A 40 -7.50 26.35 6.09
N PHE A 41 -8.05 27.07 7.05
CA PHE A 41 -7.32 27.58 8.21
C PHE A 41 -6.64 26.48 9.03
N GLN A 42 -7.28 25.33 9.18
CA GLN A 42 -6.73 24.17 9.89
C GLN A 42 -5.44 23.63 9.24
N PHE A 43 -5.25 23.82 7.94
CA PHE A 43 -3.98 23.48 7.29
C PHE A 43 -2.83 24.29 7.87
N PHE A 44 -2.98 25.61 8.03
CA PHE A 44 -1.93 26.49 8.54
C PHE A 44 -1.62 26.25 10.03
N THR A 45 -2.66 26.10 10.86
CA THR A 45 -2.48 25.79 12.28
C THR A 45 -1.78 24.45 12.48
N ASN A 46 -2.12 23.44 11.66
CA ASN A 46 -1.45 22.14 11.70
C ASN A 46 0.03 22.24 11.25
N ARG A 47 0.35 23.09 10.25
CA ARG A 47 1.75 23.34 9.86
C ARG A 47 2.54 24.02 10.96
N ALA A 48 1.98 25.02 11.63
CA ALA A 48 2.62 25.68 12.78
C ALA A 48 2.89 24.69 13.93
N ARG A 49 1.89 23.88 14.28
CA ARG A 49 2.03 22.79 15.26
C ARG A 49 3.13 21.80 14.87
N GLU A 50 3.17 21.40 13.61
CA GLU A 50 4.16 20.45 13.07
C GLU A 50 5.59 21.02 13.15
N ILE A 51 5.78 22.30 12.81
CA ILE A 51 7.08 22.96 12.96
C ILE A 51 7.52 22.95 14.42
N PHE A 52 6.63 23.36 15.34
CA PHE A 52 6.92 23.36 16.77
C PHE A 52 7.31 21.98 17.30
N LEU A 53 6.52 20.95 16.97
CA LEU A 53 6.81 19.58 17.39
C LEU A 53 8.09 19.04 16.73
N SER A 54 8.36 19.41 15.48
CA SER A 54 9.57 19.01 14.77
C SER A 54 10.82 19.58 15.46
N ILE A 55 10.83 20.85 15.80
CA ILE A 55 11.95 21.46 16.56
C ILE A 55 12.13 20.73 17.89
N LYS A 56 11.04 20.56 18.66
CA LYS A 56 11.08 19.93 19.99
C LYS A 56 11.59 18.49 19.97
N PHE A 57 11.18 17.68 18.98
CA PHE A 57 11.48 16.24 18.95
C PHE A 57 12.74 15.90 18.15
N ILE A 58 12.98 16.57 17.01
CA ILE A 58 14.15 16.30 16.17
C ILE A 58 15.44 16.63 16.90
N PHE A 59 15.45 17.71 17.69
CA PHE A 59 16.61 18.04 18.51
C PHE A 59 17.02 16.88 19.44
N LYS A 60 16.03 16.16 20.00
CA LYS A 60 16.21 15.01 20.91
C LYS A 60 16.35 13.67 20.21
N SER A 61 16.28 13.64 18.87
CA SER A 61 16.28 12.41 18.08
C SER A 61 17.58 12.21 17.32
N ASN A 62 17.93 10.94 17.10
CA ASN A 62 19.03 10.55 16.22
C ASN A 62 18.56 10.47 14.76
N TYR A 63 17.30 10.04 14.57
CA TYR A 63 16.71 9.76 13.26
C TYR A 63 15.37 10.47 13.09
N LEU A 64 15.07 10.82 11.83
CA LEU A 64 13.73 11.16 11.38
C LEU A 64 13.25 10.10 10.41
N ILE A 65 12.03 9.60 10.61
CA ILE A 65 11.33 8.72 9.68
C ILE A 65 9.99 9.36 9.30
N CYS A 66 9.76 9.57 8.00
CA CYS A 66 8.50 10.10 7.49
C CYS A 66 7.82 9.06 6.61
N TRP A 67 6.54 8.73 6.88
CA TRP A 67 5.69 8.01 5.97
C TRP A 67 5.00 8.96 5.00
N PHE A 68 5.13 8.67 3.72
CA PHE A 68 4.66 9.43 2.57
C PHE A 68 5.33 10.79 2.36
N ASN A 69 5.36 11.19 1.11
CA ASN A 69 5.89 12.44 0.64
C ASN A 69 4.75 13.44 0.38
N ASP A 70 4.61 14.44 1.27
CA ASP A 70 3.65 15.54 1.11
C ASP A 70 4.07 16.73 1.98
N TYR A 71 3.20 17.72 2.15
CA TYR A 71 3.42 18.88 3.02
C TYR A 71 3.90 18.52 4.43
N HIS A 72 3.34 17.44 5.03
CA HIS A 72 3.66 17.01 6.40
C HIS A 72 5.11 16.52 6.58
N SER A 73 5.80 16.13 5.52
CA SER A 73 7.19 15.70 5.60
C SER A 73 8.19 16.83 5.37
N PHE A 74 7.75 18.01 4.85
CA PHE A 74 8.66 19.07 4.45
C PHE A 74 9.42 19.70 5.62
N PHE A 75 8.71 20.27 6.59
CA PHE A 75 9.37 20.91 7.73
C PHE A 75 10.17 19.93 8.59
N PRO A 76 9.67 18.73 8.91
CA PRO A 76 10.49 17.73 9.59
C PRO A 76 11.79 17.40 8.86
N LEU A 77 11.76 17.19 7.53
CA LEU A 77 12.95 16.94 6.73
C LEU A 77 13.89 18.13 6.70
N LEU A 78 13.38 19.35 6.50
CA LEU A 78 14.17 20.57 6.49
C LEU A 78 14.91 20.77 7.82
N ILE A 79 14.18 20.71 8.93
CA ILE A 79 14.73 20.87 10.28
C ILE A 79 15.76 19.78 10.57
N SER A 80 15.47 18.53 10.20
CA SER A 80 16.42 17.43 10.39
C SER A 80 17.74 17.63 9.63
N ASN A 81 17.68 18.21 8.42
CA ASN A 81 18.89 18.52 7.68
C ASN A 81 19.69 19.64 8.34
N LEU A 82 19.05 20.67 8.89
CA LEU A 82 19.72 21.75 9.64
C LEU A 82 20.48 21.18 10.87
N PHE A 83 19.93 20.17 11.51
CA PHE A 83 20.57 19.48 12.65
C PHE A 83 21.39 18.25 12.23
N MET A 84 21.69 18.07 10.95
CA MET A 84 22.48 16.96 10.37
C MET A 84 22.00 15.56 10.79
N LYS A 85 20.68 15.43 11.08
CA LYS A 85 20.11 14.13 11.47
C LYS A 85 20.01 13.19 10.28
N LYS A 86 19.99 11.88 10.54
CA LYS A 86 19.69 10.86 9.52
C LYS A 86 18.21 10.88 9.24
N THR A 87 17.83 10.90 7.95
CA THR A 87 16.42 11.03 7.52
C THR A 87 16.05 9.92 6.56
N ILE A 88 14.89 9.31 6.79
CA ILE A 88 14.30 8.29 5.94
C ILE A 88 12.91 8.74 5.52
N LEU A 89 12.66 8.75 4.21
CA LEU A 89 11.35 9.01 3.63
C LEU A 89 10.79 7.71 3.06
N ILE A 90 9.73 7.16 3.66
CA ILE A 90 9.08 5.94 3.20
C ILE A 90 7.98 6.28 2.20
N VAL A 91 8.00 5.62 1.05
CA VAL A 91 7.20 5.95 -0.13
C VAL A 91 6.26 4.80 -0.49
N GLY A 92 4.95 5.12 -0.49
CA GLY A 92 3.89 4.30 -1.07
C GLY A 92 3.49 4.76 -2.47
N GLY A 93 2.49 4.12 -3.08
CA GLY A 93 2.11 4.31 -4.48
C GLY A 93 1.80 5.75 -4.90
N TYR A 94 0.91 6.45 -4.17
CA TYR A 94 0.41 7.78 -4.56
C TYR A 94 1.49 8.82 -4.88
N VAL A 95 2.59 8.80 -4.15
CA VAL A 95 3.64 9.83 -4.23
C VAL A 95 4.71 9.52 -5.28
N ALA A 96 4.65 8.35 -5.91
CA ALA A 96 5.58 7.90 -6.96
C ALA A 96 4.87 7.49 -8.26
N ILE A 97 3.56 7.76 -8.39
CA ILE A 97 2.73 7.40 -9.55
C ILE A 97 1.94 8.62 -10.01
N VAL A 98 1.84 8.81 -11.32
CA VAL A 98 1.01 9.85 -11.97
C VAL A 98 0.12 9.19 -13.02
N ASP A 99 -1.18 9.25 -12.81
CA ASP A 99 -2.19 8.89 -13.80
C ASP A 99 -3.03 10.12 -14.15
N LYS A 100 -2.87 10.62 -15.37
CA LYS A 100 -3.60 11.79 -15.87
C LYS A 100 -5.09 11.51 -16.02
N LYS A 101 -5.46 10.30 -16.43
CA LYS A 101 -6.86 9.90 -16.65
C LYS A 101 -7.66 9.93 -15.35
N SER A 102 -7.15 9.35 -14.28
CA SER A 102 -7.80 9.34 -12.96
C SER A 102 -7.44 10.54 -12.09
N LYS A 103 -6.65 11.50 -12.59
CA LYS A 103 -6.16 12.65 -11.82
C LYS A 103 -5.47 12.23 -10.51
N HIS A 104 -4.65 11.17 -10.59
CA HIS A 104 -4.00 10.54 -9.44
C HIS A 104 -2.51 10.91 -9.37
N GLY A 105 -2.01 11.07 -8.14
CA GLY A 105 -0.59 11.25 -7.84
C GLY A 105 -0.21 12.64 -7.38
N LEU A 106 0.88 12.71 -6.59
CA LEU A 106 1.41 13.96 -6.04
C LEU A 106 1.83 14.93 -7.15
N PHE A 107 2.40 14.40 -8.23
CA PHE A 107 2.94 15.17 -9.36
C PHE A 107 1.95 15.32 -10.54
N TYR A 108 0.69 14.90 -10.35
CA TYR A 108 -0.34 15.05 -11.37
C TYR A 108 -0.55 16.51 -11.77
N LYS A 109 -0.56 17.44 -10.81
CA LYS A 109 -0.63 18.89 -11.05
C LYS A 109 0.72 19.54 -10.78
N LYS A 110 1.13 20.42 -11.69
CA LYS A 110 2.23 21.36 -11.42
C LYS A 110 1.76 22.37 -10.37
N GLY A 111 2.56 22.69 -9.38
CA GLY A 111 2.23 23.65 -8.32
C GLY A 111 3.07 23.45 -7.07
N LEU A 112 2.82 24.25 -6.03
CA LEU A 112 3.59 24.26 -4.78
C LEU A 112 3.72 22.87 -4.14
N ARG A 113 2.65 22.06 -4.16
CA ARG A 113 2.68 20.69 -3.60
C ARG A 113 3.67 19.78 -4.33
N ALA A 114 3.74 19.89 -5.66
CA ALA A 114 4.70 19.12 -6.45
C ALA A 114 6.14 19.59 -6.25
N ILE A 115 6.34 20.92 -6.10
CA ILE A 115 7.65 21.50 -5.79
C ILE A 115 8.13 20.99 -4.43
N ILE A 116 7.30 21.09 -3.40
CA ILE A 116 7.61 20.57 -2.06
C ILE A 116 7.88 19.06 -2.10
N GLY A 117 7.08 18.29 -2.84
CA GLY A 117 7.33 16.87 -3.03
C GLY A 117 8.70 16.56 -3.64
N LYS A 118 9.15 17.36 -4.62
CA LYS A 118 10.50 17.24 -5.17
C LYS A 118 11.59 17.60 -4.15
N LEU A 119 11.38 18.68 -3.39
CA LEU A 119 12.30 19.09 -2.33
C LEU A 119 12.42 18.02 -1.24
N ASN A 120 11.32 17.39 -0.84
CA ASN A 120 11.34 16.32 0.15
C ASN A 120 12.22 15.14 -0.28
N TYR A 121 12.15 14.73 -1.56
CA TYR A 121 13.05 13.69 -2.08
C TYR A 121 14.52 14.13 -2.06
N MET A 122 14.80 15.42 -2.23
CA MET A 122 16.16 15.96 -2.18
C MET A 122 16.70 16.12 -0.76
N LEU A 123 15.81 16.42 0.19
CA LEU A 123 16.14 16.57 1.61
C LEU A 123 16.29 15.21 2.33
N ALA A 124 15.62 14.17 1.86
CA ALA A 124 15.75 12.84 2.45
C ALA A 124 17.14 12.25 2.14
N LYS A 125 17.89 11.86 3.20
CA LYS A 125 19.17 11.18 3.03
C LYS A 125 19.02 9.76 2.48
N GLU A 126 17.90 9.11 2.81
CA GLU A 126 17.52 7.80 2.28
C GLU A 126 16.02 7.79 1.99
N VAL A 127 15.63 7.20 0.85
CA VAL A 127 14.24 7.00 0.45
C VAL A 127 13.96 5.51 0.42
N TRP A 128 12.98 5.07 1.22
CA TRP A 128 12.54 3.68 1.18
C TRP A 128 11.30 3.54 0.32
N VAL A 129 11.38 2.78 -0.74
CA VAL A 129 10.22 2.42 -1.55
C VAL A 129 9.70 1.05 -1.13
N VAL A 130 8.38 0.91 -0.99
CA VAL A 130 7.78 -0.37 -0.60
C VAL A 130 7.86 -1.44 -1.69
N HIS A 131 8.17 -1.03 -2.92
CA HIS A 131 8.39 -1.91 -4.07
C HIS A 131 9.22 -1.21 -5.14
N LYS A 132 10.10 -1.96 -5.83
CA LYS A 132 11.03 -1.46 -6.87
C LYS A 132 10.36 -0.64 -7.98
N SER A 133 9.11 -0.96 -8.35
CA SER A 133 8.36 -0.19 -9.36
C SER A 133 8.08 1.26 -8.95
N LEU A 134 8.19 1.60 -7.66
CA LEU A 134 8.09 2.98 -7.19
C LEU A 134 9.42 3.75 -7.32
N GLU A 135 10.53 3.05 -7.52
CA GLU A 135 11.83 3.64 -7.88
C GLU A 135 11.95 3.85 -9.39
N SER A 136 11.82 2.76 -10.17
CA SER A 136 12.15 2.72 -11.59
C SER A 136 10.95 2.84 -12.52
N GLY A 137 9.73 2.67 -12.00
CA GLY A 137 8.50 2.69 -12.77
C GLY A 137 7.96 1.29 -13.12
N CYS A 138 6.72 1.24 -13.57
CA CYS A 138 6.05 0.05 -14.08
C CYS A 138 5.82 0.23 -15.59
N GLN A 139 6.60 -0.44 -16.41
CA GLN A 139 6.52 -0.33 -17.87
C GLN A 139 5.17 -0.79 -18.41
N GLN A 140 4.63 -1.91 -17.90
CA GLN A 140 3.34 -2.44 -18.33
C GLN A 140 2.21 -1.41 -18.10
N ALA A 141 2.21 -0.73 -16.95
CA ALA A 141 1.22 0.31 -16.65
C ALA A 141 1.37 1.55 -17.57
N TYR A 142 2.59 1.84 -18.01
CA TYR A 142 2.84 2.91 -18.98
C TYR A 142 2.30 2.55 -20.37
N TYR A 143 2.62 1.37 -20.88
CA TYR A 143 2.17 0.93 -22.22
C TYR A 143 0.65 0.77 -22.29
N ASP A 144 0.03 0.17 -21.29
CA ASP A 144 -1.41 -0.10 -21.33
C ASP A 144 -2.27 1.12 -21.02
N ASN A 145 -1.78 2.05 -20.19
CA ASN A 145 -2.62 3.11 -19.61
C ASN A 145 -1.98 4.52 -19.62
N GLY A 146 -0.76 4.69 -20.12
CA GLY A 146 -0.04 5.96 -20.08
C GLY A 146 0.34 6.43 -18.66
N ILE A 147 0.43 5.50 -17.70
CA ILE A 147 0.73 5.80 -16.30
C ILE A 147 2.24 6.03 -16.15
N ILE A 148 2.61 7.23 -15.74
CA ILE A 148 4.02 7.55 -15.43
C ILE A 148 4.27 7.21 -13.96
N SER A 149 5.30 6.41 -13.70
CA SER A 149 5.63 5.98 -12.35
C SER A 149 7.13 5.85 -12.14
N GLY A 150 7.52 5.74 -10.88
CA GLY A 150 8.91 5.69 -10.47
C GLY A 150 9.50 7.06 -10.12
N ILE A 151 10.10 7.16 -8.95
CA ILE A 151 10.71 8.40 -8.47
C ILE A 151 11.77 8.89 -9.46
N ARG A 152 12.58 8.00 -10.05
CA ARG A 152 13.63 8.36 -11.01
C ARG A 152 13.08 8.97 -12.30
N ASN A 153 11.88 8.55 -12.72
CA ASN A 153 11.20 9.10 -13.91
C ASN A 153 10.51 10.44 -13.62
N LEU A 154 10.06 10.65 -12.38
CA LEU A 154 9.34 11.86 -11.96
C LEU A 154 10.29 12.98 -11.49
N ILE A 155 11.47 12.61 -10.99
CA ILE A 155 12.48 13.50 -10.45
C ILE A 155 13.76 13.32 -11.25
N ASN A 156 14.03 14.21 -12.16
CA ASN A 156 15.26 14.16 -12.99
C ASN A 156 16.52 14.46 -12.15
N LYS A 157 16.87 13.55 -11.23
CA LYS A 157 18.05 13.68 -10.36
C LYS A 157 18.74 12.32 -10.20
N LYS A 158 19.96 12.19 -10.71
CA LYS A 158 20.74 10.94 -10.73
C LYS A 158 21.20 10.42 -9.35
N LYS A 159 21.24 11.28 -8.33
CA LYS A 159 21.85 10.95 -7.00
C LYS A 159 20.82 10.88 -5.85
N LEU A 160 19.71 10.16 -6.05
CA LEU A 160 18.84 9.81 -4.92
C LEU A 160 19.27 8.46 -4.36
N ASN A 161 19.46 8.40 -3.02
CA ASN A 161 19.71 7.15 -2.31
C ASN A 161 18.37 6.46 -2.05
N ILE A 162 17.96 5.59 -2.98
CA ILE A 162 16.70 4.86 -2.92
C ILE A 162 16.98 3.39 -2.59
N LYS A 163 16.22 2.84 -1.65
CA LYS A 163 16.29 1.45 -1.23
C LYS A 163 14.91 0.82 -1.26
N GLU A 164 14.78 -0.37 -1.81
CA GLU A 164 13.56 -1.16 -1.68
C GLU A 164 13.51 -1.76 -0.27
N VAL A 165 12.47 -1.40 0.47
CA VAL A 165 12.16 -1.94 1.80
C VAL A 165 10.66 -2.21 1.87
N SER A 166 10.29 -3.42 1.55
CA SER A 166 8.90 -3.85 1.49
C SER A 166 8.21 -3.71 2.86
N THR A 167 6.90 -3.48 2.83
CA THR A 167 6.06 -3.66 4.03
C THR A 167 6.17 -5.11 4.50
N GLY A 168 6.39 -5.29 5.80
CA GLY A 168 6.48 -6.63 6.38
C GLY A 168 5.10 -7.12 6.86
N TYR A 169 4.82 -8.40 6.65
CA TYR A 169 3.56 -9.01 7.06
C TYR A 169 3.79 -10.05 8.17
N ASP A 170 2.90 -10.04 9.16
CA ASP A 170 2.95 -10.92 10.33
C ASP A 170 2.20 -12.22 10.02
N SER A 171 2.94 -13.29 9.71
CA SER A 171 2.37 -14.59 9.36
C SER A 171 1.73 -15.32 10.54
N GLU A 172 2.02 -14.91 11.78
CA GLU A 172 1.38 -15.48 12.97
C GLU A 172 -0.01 -14.87 13.19
N PHE A 173 -0.16 -13.57 12.90
CA PHE A 173 -1.45 -12.94 12.94
C PHE A 173 -2.31 -13.29 11.72
N TRP A 174 -1.76 -13.09 10.51
CA TRP A 174 -2.43 -13.42 9.25
C TRP A 174 -2.26 -14.91 8.95
N LYS A 175 -3.20 -15.71 9.39
CA LYS A 175 -3.26 -17.15 9.12
C LYS A 175 -4.69 -17.59 8.88
N ASN A 176 -4.84 -18.65 8.13
CA ASN A 176 -6.13 -19.28 7.93
C ASN A 176 -6.66 -19.84 9.27
N THR A 177 -7.88 -19.47 9.61
CA THR A 177 -8.57 -19.89 10.85
C THR A 177 -9.69 -20.90 10.61
N LYS A 178 -9.91 -21.29 9.34
CA LYS A 178 -10.99 -22.21 8.96
C LYS A 178 -10.47 -23.46 8.24
N SER A 179 -11.10 -24.60 8.48
CA SER A 179 -10.77 -25.87 7.85
C SER A 179 -11.19 -25.93 6.36
N GLN A 180 -12.26 -25.23 6.03
CA GLN A 180 -12.80 -25.18 4.66
C GLN A 180 -13.09 -23.74 4.25
N LYS A 181 -12.82 -23.43 2.98
CA LYS A 181 -13.14 -22.15 2.36
C LYS A 181 -14.32 -22.30 1.41
N ARG A 182 -15.20 -21.29 1.39
CA ARG A 182 -16.32 -21.24 0.44
C ARG A 182 -15.82 -20.99 -0.98
N ASN A 183 -16.57 -21.44 -1.98
CA ASN A 183 -16.37 -21.05 -3.38
C ASN A 183 -16.74 -19.58 -3.57
N SER A 184 -15.84 -18.71 -3.19
CA SER A 184 -16.08 -17.27 -3.13
C SER A 184 -14.84 -16.44 -3.43
N VAL A 185 -15.06 -15.22 -3.87
CA VAL A 185 -14.04 -14.25 -4.24
C VAL A 185 -14.20 -12.99 -3.41
N VAL A 186 -13.11 -12.48 -2.81
CA VAL A 186 -13.13 -11.24 -2.03
C VAL A 186 -12.19 -10.20 -2.61
N THR A 187 -12.57 -8.92 -2.55
CA THR A 187 -11.69 -7.77 -2.78
C THR A 187 -11.83 -6.75 -1.67
N VAL A 188 -10.73 -6.11 -1.31
CA VAL A 188 -10.66 -5.17 -0.16
C VAL A 188 -9.94 -3.89 -0.54
N ALA A 189 -10.59 -2.75 -0.35
CA ALA A 189 -9.96 -1.42 -0.42
C ALA A 189 -10.82 -0.38 0.31
N PHE A 190 -10.33 0.87 0.44
CA PHE A 190 -11.14 1.99 0.93
C PHE A 190 -11.87 2.64 -0.24
N PHE A 191 -13.10 2.20 -0.49
CA PHE A 191 -13.96 2.69 -1.58
C PHE A 191 -14.71 3.95 -1.15
N ASN A 192 -14.08 5.11 -1.33
CA ASN A 192 -14.59 6.42 -0.91
C ASN A 192 -14.87 7.39 -2.06
N SER A 193 -14.78 6.95 -3.30
CA SER A 193 -15.03 7.75 -4.50
C SER A 193 -15.09 6.88 -5.75
N LYS A 194 -15.81 7.35 -6.78
CA LYS A 194 -15.85 6.71 -8.10
C LYS A 194 -14.45 6.43 -8.66
N ARG A 195 -13.54 7.38 -8.49
CA ARG A 195 -12.15 7.22 -8.93
C ARG A 195 -11.47 5.99 -8.30
N VAL A 196 -11.73 5.70 -7.04
CA VAL A 196 -11.16 4.53 -6.37
C VAL A 196 -11.76 3.25 -6.91
N LEU A 197 -13.06 3.22 -7.24
CA LEU A 197 -13.69 2.07 -7.89
C LEU A 197 -12.98 1.74 -9.21
N ASP A 198 -12.74 2.75 -10.05
CA ASP A 198 -12.04 2.60 -11.32
C ASP A 198 -10.59 2.12 -11.14
N ILE A 199 -9.84 2.72 -10.19
CA ILE A 199 -8.47 2.34 -9.90
C ILE A 199 -8.37 0.90 -9.39
N LYS A 200 -9.33 0.46 -8.60
CA LYS A 200 -9.34 -0.89 -7.98
C LYS A 200 -9.96 -1.97 -8.85
N GLY A 201 -10.49 -1.61 -10.03
CA GLY A 201 -11.01 -2.57 -11.00
C GLY A 201 -12.34 -3.20 -10.58
N ILE A 202 -13.21 -2.43 -9.88
CA ILE A 202 -14.50 -2.95 -9.39
C ILE A 202 -15.44 -3.31 -10.54
N SER A 203 -15.39 -2.62 -11.68
CA SER A 203 -16.17 -2.99 -12.86
C SER A 203 -15.80 -4.38 -13.39
N LEU A 204 -14.49 -4.71 -13.39
CA LEU A 204 -14.03 -6.04 -13.78
C LEU A 204 -14.44 -7.12 -12.75
N PHE A 205 -14.38 -6.80 -11.47
CA PHE A 205 -14.87 -7.68 -10.39
C PHE A 205 -16.36 -7.98 -10.53
N ASN A 206 -17.17 -6.98 -10.86
CA ASN A 206 -18.60 -7.12 -11.11
C ASN A 206 -18.90 -7.95 -12.37
N GLU A 207 -18.15 -7.73 -13.45
CA GLU A 207 -18.28 -8.52 -14.67
C GLU A 207 -17.92 -10.01 -14.41
N LEU A 208 -16.88 -10.25 -13.62
CA LEU A 208 -16.52 -11.60 -13.19
C LEU A 208 -17.67 -12.27 -12.41
N ALA A 209 -18.29 -11.54 -11.49
CA ALA A 209 -19.41 -12.05 -10.70
C ALA A 209 -20.62 -12.43 -11.58
N LYS A 210 -20.93 -11.66 -12.62
CA LYS A 210 -21.99 -11.98 -13.59
C LYS A 210 -21.73 -13.27 -14.35
N ARG A 211 -20.46 -13.57 -14.65
CA ARG A 211 -20.06 -14.77 -15.40
C ARG A 211 -19.98 -16.04 -14.57
N ILE A 212 -19.88 -15.91 -13.24
CA ILE A 212 -19.79 -17.05 -12.33
C ILE A 212 -20.87 -16.91 -11.24
N PRO A 213 -22.16 -17.04 -11.60
CA PRO A 213 -23.28 -16.78 -10.68
C PRO A 213 -23.35 -17.72 -9.48
N ASN A 214 -22.72 -18.91 -9.57
CA ASN A 214 -22.68 -19.91 -8.51
C ASN A 214 -21.58 -19.66 -7.46
N TYR A 215 -20.83 -18.55 -7.57
CA TYR A 215 -19.82 -18.14 -6.59
C TYR A 215 -20.32 -16.91 -5.85
N ASP A 216 -20.00 -16.84 -4.57
CA ASP A 216 -20.22 -15.64 -3.76
C ASP A 216 -19.09 -14.62 -3.98
N PHE A 217 -19.45 -13.37 -4.16
CA PHE A 217 -18.52 -12.26 -4.30
C PHE A 217 -18.68 -11.27 -3.16
N THR A 218 -17.56 -10.78 -2.60
CA THR A 218 -17.59 -9.85 -1.48
C THR A 218 -16.69 -8.65 -1.73
N ILE A 219 -17.24 -7.45 -1.61
CA ILE A 219 -16.50 -6.19 -1.65
C ILE A 219 -16.43 -5.65 -0.22
N ILE A 220 -15.23 -5.36 0.29
CA ILE A 220 -15.02 -4.84 1.64
C ILE A 220 -14.40 -3.44 1.59
N GLY A 221 -14.95 -2.53 2.40
CA GLY A 221 -14.37 -1.22 2.65
C GLY A 221 -15.09 -0.07 1.97
N GLU A 222 -16.38 -0.25 1.63
CA GLU A 222 -17.25 0.86 1.24
C GLU A 222 -17.30 1.90 2.35
N THR A 223 -17.07 3.17 2.00
CA THR A 223 -17.05 4.27 2.96
C THR A 223 -17.23 5.63 2.28
N GLY A 224 -18.17 6.43 2.77
CA GLY A 224 -18.45 7.77 2.24
C GLY A 224 -19.16 7.83 0.89
N ILE A 225 -19.35 6.70 0.22
CA ILE A 225 -20.17 6.51 -0.99
C ILE A 225 -20.86 5.15 -0.91
N LYS A 226 -21.92 4.95 -1.67
CA LYS A 226 -22.47 3.63 -1.98
C LYS A 226 -21.97 3.21 -3.36
N ILE A 227 -21.42 2.03 -3.49
CA ILE A 227 -20.91 1.50 -4.78
C ILE A 227 -22.06 1.34 -5.77
N SER A 228 -23.23 0.95 -5.28
CA SER A 228 -24.47 0.84 -6.06
C SER A 228 -24.92 2.13 -6.75
N ASP A 229 -24.50 3.30 -6.28
CA ASP A 229 -24.82 4.58 -6.92
C ASP A 229 -24.03 4.81 -8.24
N TYR A 230 -22.99 4.02 -8.46
CA TYR A 230 -22.08 4.15 -9.61
C TYR A 230 -22.04 2.93 -10.53
N LEU A 231 -22.49 1.78 -10.02
CA LEU A 231 -22.41 0.51 -10.75
C LEU A 231 -23.54 -0.41 -10.31
N GLU A 232 -24.33 -0.90 -11.28
CA GLU A 232 -25.29 -1.97 -11.04
C GLU A 232 -24.55 -3.28 -10.74
N LEU A 233 -24.66 -3.72 -9.49
CA LEU A 233 -23.94 -4.90 -9.00
C LEU A 233 -24.69 -6.18 -9.35
N SER A 234 -23.95 -7.23 -9.66
CA SER A 234 -24.48 -8.59 -9.80
C SER A 234 -25.10 -9.09 -8.48
N LYS A 235 -26.17 -9.87 -8.59
CA LYS A 235 -26.97 -10.36 -7.44
C LYS A 235 -26.17 -11.20 -6.43
N ASN A 236 -25.07 -11.80 -6.86
CA ASN A 236 -24.16 -12.60 -6.03
C ASN A 236 -23.03 -11.76 -5.40
N ILE A 237 -23.09 -10.42 -5.44
CA ILE A 237 -22.15 -9.53 -4.77
C ILE A 237 -22.74 -8.99 -3.47
N ILE A 238 -21.98 -9.15 -2.38
CA ILE A 238 -22.27 -8.52 -1.09
C ILE A 238 -21.24 -7.41 -0.85
N VAL A 239 -21.72 -6.21 -0.51
CA VAL A 239 -20.87 -5.06 -0.15
C VAL A 239 -20.88 -4.88 1.36
N LYS A 240 -19.70 -4.72 1.95
CA LYS A 240 -19.53 -4.47 3.39
C LYS A 240 -18.64 -3.25 3.61
N GLY A 241 -18.91 -2.52 4.68
CA GLY A 241 -18.11 -1.37 5.11
C GLY A 241 -16.70 -1.74 5.57
N ILE A 242 -16.02 -0.78 6.19
CA ILE A 242 -14.67 -0.97 6.76
C ILE A 242 -14.69 -2.05 7.84
N LYS A 243 -13.64 -2.86 7.89
CA LYS A 243 -13.46 -3.96 8.82
C LYS A 243 -12.18 -3.83 9.65
N THR A 244 -12.17 -4.36 10.86
CA THR A 244 -10.97 -4.52 11.69
C THR A 244 -10.02 -5.55 11.08
N LYS A 245 -8.78 -5.63 11.59
CA LYS A 245 -7.81 -6.63 11.13
C LYS A 245 -8.28 -8.06 11.43
N GLU A 246 -8.89 -8.25 12.59
CA GLU A 246 -9.44 -9.53 13.06
C GLU A 246 -10.58 -9.97 12.13
N GLU A 247 -11.55 -9.07 11.88
CA GLU A 247 -12.64 -9.34 10.94
C GLU A 247 -12.11 -9.63 9.52
N LEU A 248 -11.09 -8.89 9.04
CA LEU A 248 -10.48 -9.14 7.73
C LEU A 248 -9.81 -10.51 7.66
N ARG A 249 -9.09 -10.92 8.71
CA ARG A 249 -8.48 -12.25 8.79
C ARG A 249 -9.54 -13.35 8.68
N ASP A 250 -10.66 -13.20 9.39
CA ASP A 250 -11.74 -14.18 9.37
C ASP A 250 -12.45 -14.20 8.01
N ILE A 251 -12.63 -13.04 7.36
CA ILE A 251 -13.15 -12.94 6.00
C ILE A 251 -12.21 -13.60 5.00
N TYR A 252 -10.89 -13.33 5.04
CA TYR A 252 -9.93 -13.99 4.17
C TYR A 252 -9.90 -15.50 4.39
N SER A 253 -10.03 -15.96 5.65
CA SER A 253 -10.09 -17.38 5.97
C SER A 253 -11.32 -18.08 5.40
N ASP A 254 -12.42 -17.34 5.21
CA ASP A 254 -13.67 -17.83 4.65
C ASP A 254 -13.69 -17.93 3.11
N HIS A 255 -12.89 -17.09 2.42
CA HIS A 255 -12.90 -16.97 0.97
C HIS A 255 -11.77 -17.76 0.29
N LYS A 256 -12.08 -18.45 -0.81
CA LYS A 256 -11.10 -19.23 -1.58
C LYS A 256 -10.17 -18.34 -2.41
N TYR A 257 -10.71 -17.28 -3.01
CA TYR A 257 -9.96 -16.41 -3.91
C TYR A 257 -9.92 -14.96 -3.39
N TYR A 258 -8.78 -14.31 -3.62
CA TYR A 258 -8.63 -12.86 -3.44
C TYR A 258 -8.37 -12.19 -4.78
N PHE A 259 -9.19 -11.18 -5.12
CA PHE A 259 -9.08 -10.42 -6.37
C PHE A 259 -8.44 -9.06 -6.16
N GLN A 260 -7.36 -8.77 -6.89
CA GLN A 260 -6.62 -7.50 -6.90
C GLN A 260 -6.60 -6.91 -8.31
N GLY A 261 -7.70 -6.29 -8.75
CA GLY A 261 -7.84 -5.69 -10.08
C GLY A 261 -7.22 -4.30 -10.24
N SER A 262 -6.34 -3.89 -9.35
CA SER A 262 -5.84 -2.52 -9.29
C SER A 262 -4.92 -2.16 -10.45
N ARG A 263 -5.12 -0.94 -11.01
CA ARG A 263 -4.22 -0.34 -12.01
C ARG A 263 -3.08 0.47 -11.38
N LEU A 264 -3.22 0.87 -10.12
CA LEU A 264 -2.26 1.71 -9.38
C LEU A 264 -2.02 1.12 -8.00
N GLU A 265 -0.80 0.66 -7.76
CA GLU A 265 -0.36 0.12 -6.46
C GLU A 265 1.13 0.39 -6.22
N GLY A 266 1.55 0.23 -4.95
CA GLY A 266 2.93 -0.09 -4.63
C GLY A 266 3.05 -1.61 -4.47
N LEU A 267 3.21 -2.06 -3.22
CA LEU A 267 2.97 -3.45 -2.81
C LEU A 267 1.60 -3.49 -2.12
N PRO A 268 0.61 -4.27 -2.63
CA PRO A 268 -0.75 -4.25 -2.10
C PRO A 268 -0.86 -5.05 -0.80
N ASN A 269 -1.10 -4.34 0.33
CA ASN A 269 -1.15 -4.98 1.64
C ASN A 269 -2.26 -6.02 1.75
N SER A 270 -3.47 -5.68 1.32
CA SER A 270 -4.63 -6.58 1.42
C SER A 270 -4.47 -7.89 0.61
N LEU A 271 -3.75 -7.86 -0.51
CA LEU A 271 -3.39 -9.05 -1.27
C LEU A 271 -2.44 -9.96 -0.46
N CYS A 272 -1.37 -9.37 0.11
CA CYS A 272 -0.40 -10.13 0.90
C CYS A 272 -1.03 -10.71 2.18
N GLU A 273 -1.90 -9.93 2.84
CA GLU A 273 -2.65 -10.36 4.02
C GLU A 273 -3.60 -11.54 3.68
N ALA A 274 -4.32 -11.44 2.56
CA ALA A 274 -5.21 -12.52 2.08
C ALA A 274 -4.43 -13.79 1.67
N MET A 275 -3.26 -13.63 1.02
CA MET A 275 -2.39 -14.75 0.67
C MET A 275 -1.86 -15.46 1.92
N LEU A 276 -1.53 -14.73 2.98
CA LEU A 276 -1.15 -15.32 4.27
C LEU A 276 -2.30 -16.10 4.92
N CYS A 277 -3.54 -15.67 4.69
CA CYS A 277 -4.73 -16.42 5.08
C CYS A 277 -5.12 -17.50 4.06
N GLU A 278 -4.20 -17.88 3.16
CA GLU A 278 -4.39 -18.94 2.17
C GLU A 278 -5.48 -18.68 1.11
N CYS A 279 -5.79 -17.40 0.83
CA CYS A 279 -6.53 -17.08 -0.38
C CYS A 279 -5.65 -17.26 -1.61
N ILE A 280 -6.20 -17.89 -2.65
CA ILE A 280 -5.55 -17.99 -3.96
C ILE A 280 -5.64 -16.62 -4.64
N PRO A 281 -4.51 -15.97 -4.95
CA PRO A 281 -4.52 -14.63 -5.48
C PRO A 281 -4.83 -14.61 -6.98
N ILE A 282 -5.63 -13.63 -7.39
CA ILE A 282 -5.92 -13.27 -8.79
C ILE A 282 -5.64 -11.78 -8.91
N GLY A 283 -4.64 -11.38 -9.67
CA GLY A 283 -4.22 -9.98 -9.72
C GLY A 283 -3.82 -9.48 -11.08
N SER A 284 -3.91 -8.17 -11.27
CA SER A 284 -3.46 -7.49 -12.48
C SER A 284 -1.93 -7.51 -12.60
N ALA A 285 -1.43 -7.37 -13.83
CA ALA A 285 0.00 -7.38 -14.16
C ALA A 285 0.71 -6.04 -13.85
N TYR A 286 0.25 -5.26 -12.84
CA TYR A 286 0.78 -3.94 -12.58
C TYR A 286 1.49 -3.83 -11.23
N PHE A 287 2.61 -3.05 -11.24
CA PHE A 287 3.38 -2.69 -10.04
C PHE A 287 3.85 -3.90 -9.23
N GLY A 288 3.63 -3.89 -7.92
CA GLY A 288 4.04 -4.97 -7.01
C GLY A 288 3.08 -6.16 -6.95
N ILE A 289 1.98 -6.16 -7.72
CA ILE A 289 1.01 -7.26 -7.74
C ILE A 289 1.65 -8.55 -8.29
N PRO A 290 2.32 -8.54 -9.47
CA PRO A 290 3.00 -9.72 -10.00
C PRO A 290 4.07 -10.27 -9.07
N ASP A 291 4.85 -9.39 -8.42
CA ASP A 291 5.92 -9.81 -7.51
C ASP A 291 5.35 -10.42 -6.22
N ALA A 292 4.19 -9.94 -5.74
CA ALA A 292 3.50 -10.57 -4.62
C ALA A 292 2.97 -11.95 -4.97
N ILE A 293 2.30 -12.10 -6.11
CA ILE A 293 1.67 -13.36 -6.55
C ILE A 293 2.72 -14.39 -6.97
N GLY A 294 3.66 -14.01 -7.82
CA GLY A 294 4.59 -14.95 -8.45
C GLY A 294 3.86 -16.07 -9.20
N ASP A 295 4.19 -17.30 -8.84
CA ASP A 295 3.59 -18.52 -9.38
C ASP A 295 2.53 -19.17 -8.47
N ALA A 296 2.05 -18.42 -7.47
CA ALA A 296 1.08 -18.89 -6.47
C ALA A 296 -0.38 -18.57 -6.82
N GLY A 297 -0.65 -18.03 -8.01
CA GLY A 297 -1.99 -17.65 -8.44
C GLY A 297 -2.02 -17.19 -9.88
N LEU A 298 -3.05 -16.42 -10.26
CA LEU A 298 -3.23 -15.90 -11.60
C LEU A 298 -2.81 -14.43 -11.67
N ILE A 299 -1.95 -14.10 -12.66
CA ILE A 299 -1.65 -12.72 -13.07
C ILE A 299 -2.32 -12.50 -14.42
N PHE A 300 -3.16 -11.47 -14.53
CA PHE A 300 -3.90 -11.17 -15.76
C PHE A 300 -3.58 -9.77 -16.31
N ASN A 301 -3.64 -9.63 -17.63
CA ASN A 301 -3.59 -8.35 -18.33
C ASN A 301 -5.01 -7.84 -18.61
N HIS A 302 -5.26 -6.55 -18.48
CA HIS A 302 -6.60 -5.98 -18.65
C HIS A 302 -7.19 -6.15 -20.07
N SER A 303 -6.38 -6.41 -21.08
CA SER A 303 -6.84 -6.55 -22.48
C SER A 303 -7.57 -7.89 -22.79
N ASN A 304 -7.27 -8.99 -22.03
CA ASN A 304 -7.83 -10.32 -22.31
C ASN A 304 -8.37 -11.02 -21.05
N SER A 305 -8.80 -10.25 -20.06
CA SER A 305 -8.71 -10.68 -18.68
C SER A 305 -9.87 -11.52 -18.17
N ILE A 306 -11.10 -11.24 -18.63
CA ILE A 306 -12.24 -11.82 -17.89
C ILE A 306 -12.38 -13.31 -18.11
N GLN A 307 -12.26 -13.78 -19.35
CA GLN A 307 -12.39 -15.20 -19.65
C GLN A 307 -11.25 -16.01 -19.03
N THR A 308 -10.02 -15.51 -19.07
CA THR A 308 -8.87 -16.15 -18.42
C THR A 308 -9.08 -16.30 -16.91
N VAL A 309 -9.68 -15.30 -16.25
CA VAL A 309 -9.98 -15.38 -14.81
C VAL A 309 -11.10 -16.40 -14.54
N VAL A 310 -12.15 -16.42 -15.37
CA VAL A 310 -13.23 -17.40 -15.29
C VAL A 310 -12.69 -18.82 -15.41
N ASP A 311 -11.91 -19.07 -16.47
CA ASP A 311 -11.32 -20.39 -16.74
C ASP A 311 -10.41 -20.86 -15.60
N PHE A 312 -9.62 -19.94 -15.04
CA PHE A 312 -8.77 -20.24 -13.88
C PHE A 312 -9.59 -20.63 -12.66
N ILE A 313 -10.64 -19.86 -12.32
CA ILE A 313 -11.48 -20.14 -11.15
C ILE A 313 -12.20 -21.48 -11.30
N LEU A 314 -12.81 -21.74 -12.46
CA LEU A 314 -13.59 -22.93 -12.72
C LEU A 314 -12.72 -24.19 -12.96
N GLY A 315 -11.53 -24.00 -13.56
CA GLY A 315 -10.61 -25.10 -13.86
C GLY A 315 -9.78 -25.60 -12.68
N LEU A 316 -9.73 -24.86 -11.58
CA LEU A 316 -8.86 -25.19 -10.45
C LEU A 316 -9.44 -26.32 -9.58
N LYS A 317 -8.88 -27.53 -9.74
CA LYS A 317 -9.33 -28.76 -9.05
C LYS A 317 -8.68 -29.00 -7.68
N ASN A 318 -7.57 -28.32 -7.35
CA ASN A 318 -6.84 -28.58 -6.10
C ASN A 318 -6.43 -27.28 -5.37
N ASN A 319 -6.17 -27.41 -4.06
CA ASN A 319 -5.84 -26.27 -3.19
C ASN A 319 -4.33 -26.05 -3.00
N LYS A 320 -3.46 -26.67 -3.79
CA LYS A 320 -1.99 -26.50 -3.64
C LYS A 320 -1.54 -25.05 -3.76
N LEU A 321 -2.25 -24.25 -4.57
CA LEU A 321 -1.92 -22.81 -4.72
C LEU A 321 -2.17 -22.00 -3.46
N SER A 322 -3.10 -22.39 -2.59
CA SER A 322 -3.38 -21.65 -1.34
C SER A 322 -2.20 -21.70 -0.38
N LEU A 323 -1.61 -22.87 -0.17
CA LEU A 323 -0.41 -23.04 0.65
C LEU A 323 0.81 -22.35 0.01
N LYS A 324 0.92 -22.45 -1.32
CA LYS A 324 1.98 -21.76 -2.07
C LYS A 324 1.89 -20.23 -1.94
N ALA A 325 0.66 -19.68 -1.96
CA ALA A 325 0.41 -18.26 -1.76
C ALA A 325 0.89 -17.81 -0.36
N ARG A 326 0.54 -18.55 0.69
CA ARG A 326 1.02 -18.28 2.04
C ARG A 326 2.54 -18.33 2.12
N GLN A 327 3.16 -19.41 1.63
CA GLN A 327 4.60 -19.61 1.69
C GLN A 327 5.36 -18.51 0.95
N ARG A 328 4.84 -18.05 -0.18
CA ARG A 328 5.45 -16.96 -0.95
C ARG A 328 5.57 -15.68 -0.13
N ILE A 329 4.54 -15.27 0.59
CA ILE A 329 4.58 -14.05 1.41
C ILE A 329 5.51 -14.25 2.62
N ILE A 330 5.50 -15.42 3.25
CA ILE A 330 6.42 -15.75 4.35
C ILE A 330 7.88 -15.63 3.89
N SER A 331 8.20 -16.13 2.71
CA SER A 331 9.58 -16.14 2.20
C SER A 331 10.06 -14.77 1.74
N ASN A 332 9.20 -13.96 1.11
CA ASN A 332 9.65 -12.75 0.41
C ASN A 332 9.28 -11.43 1.11
N PHE A 333 8.22 -11.43 1.95
CA PHE A 333 7.64 -10.19 2.49
C PHE A 333 7.36 -10.29 4.00
N ASN A 334 8.14 -11.07 4.75
CA ASN A 334 7.90 -11.25 6.17
C ASN A 334 8.32 -10.04 7.01
N ILE A 335 7.69 -9.90 8.18
CA ILE A 335 7.95 -8.80 9.11
C ILE A 335 9.37 -8.79 9.66
N LYS A 336 10.05 -9.97 9.73
CA LYS A 336 11.43 -10.07 10.23
C LYS A 336 12.41 -9.33 9.33
N SER A 337 12.22 -9.40 8.01
CA SER A 337 13.03 -8.65 7.04
C SER A 337 12.91 -7.13 7.25
N ARG A 338 11.67 -6.62 7.43
CA ARG A 338 11.46 -5.19 7.72
C ARG A 338 12.06 -4.78 9.06
N LYS A 339 11.93 -5.62 10.10
CA LYS A 339 12.55 -5.41 11.42
C LYS A 339 14.07 -5.34 11.32
N GLN A 340 14.68 -6.19 10.49
CA GLN A 340 16.11 -6.18 10.24
C GLN A 340 16.56 -4.85 9.61
N HIS A 341 15.83 -4.32 8.61
CA HIS A 341 16.16 -3.02 8.03
C HIS A 341 16.12 -1.89 9.07
N PHE A 342 15.13 -1.87 9.97
CA PHE A 342 15.12 -0.90 11.06
C PHE A 342 16.29 -1.10 12.01
N ASN A 343 16.63 -2.34 12.36
CA ASN A 343 17.77 -2.65 13.23
C ASN A 343 19.08 -2.17 12.60
N ASP A 344 19.29 -2.41 11.30
CA ASP A 344 20.52 -2.02 10.59
C ASP A 344 20.77 -0.51 10.60
N ILE A 345 19.71 0.32 10.56
CA ILE A 345 19.87 1.76 10.67
C ILE A 345 20.12 2.23 12.09
N LEU A 346 19.65 1.50 13.10
CA LEU A 346 19.80 1.85 14.51
C LEU A 346 21.18 1.46 15.07
N ILE A 347 21.86 0.47 14.47
CA ILE A 347 23.22 0.03 14.86
C ILE A 347 24.31 0.92 14.24
N LYS A 348 24.04 1.54 13.08
CA LYS A 348 24.93 2.49 12.39
C LYS A 348 24.93 3.87 13.04
#